data_0a795b32a2a4b4d681a63c41c0ebadf5
#
_entry.id   0a795b32a2a4b4d681a63c41c0ebadf5
#
_cell.length_a   1.000
_cell.length_b   1.000
_cell.length_c   1.000
_cell.angle_alpha   90.00
_cell.angle_beta   90.00
_cell.angle_gamma   90.00
#
_symmetry.space_group_name_H-M   'P 1'
#
loop_
_entity.id
_entity.type
_entity.pdbx_description
1 polymer ?
#
loop_
_entity_poly.entity_id
_entity_poly.type
_entity_poly.pdbx_seq_one_letter_code
_entity_poly.pdbx_strand_id
1 'polypeptide(L)'
;TAIVRDALIQRFEFTFEAAWKAAYRWLRARGNDVDEEAAAVIPEAFARRLIADEKGWGDMRRFRNKTSHTYDEALAMQVAAFVRQDAVRLFEALLVTLRERSA
;
A
#
# COMPACT_ATOMS: atom_id res chain seq x y z
N THR A 1 -4.87 15.24 16.79
CA THR A 1 -5.43 14.54 17.95
C THR A 1 -5.35 13.02 17.75
N ALA A 2 -5.53 12.28 18.82
CA ALA A 2 -5.54 10.81 18.74
C ALA A 2 -6.69 10.31 17.86
N ILE A 3 -7.83 10.96 17.88
CA ILE A 3 -8.99 10.58 17.06
C ILE A 3 -8.66 10.74 15.57
N VAL A 4 -8.06 11.86 15.19
CA VAL A 4 -7.66 12.11 13.79
C VAL A 4 -6.59 11.11 13.35
N ARG A 5 -5.60 10.85 14.21
CA ARG A 5 -4.54 9.90 13.94
C ARG A 5 -5.10 8.49 13.72
N ASP A 6 -6.01 8.06 14.59
CA ASP A 6 -6.60 6.71 14.50
C ASP A 6 -7.45 6.57 13.24
N ALA A 7 -8.19 7.61 12.88
CA ALA A 7 -8.96 7.62 11.62
C ALA A 7 -8.02 7.54 10.40
N LEU A 8 -6.90 8.25 10.44
CA LEU A 8 -5.89 8.21 9.37
C LEU A 8 -5.31 6.80 9.22
N ILE A 9 -4.98 6.14 10.33
CA ILE A 9 -4.43 4.79 10.32
C ILE A 9 -5.45 3.80 9.75
N GLN A 10 -6.72 3.91 10.17
CA GLN A 10 -7.78 3.04 9.65
C GLN A 10 -7.96 3.21 8.15
N ARG A 11 -7.95 4.46 7.67
CA ARG A 11 -8.05 4.75 6.24
C ARG A 11 -6.85 4.18 5.47
N PHE A 12 -5.67 4.25 6.07
CA PHE A 12 -4.48 3.65 5.49
C PHE A 12 -4.63 2.13 5.34
N GLU A 13 -5.14 1.44 6.38
CA GLU A 13 -5.36 0.00 6.32
C GLU A 13 -6.27 -0.39 5.15
N PHE A 14 -7.40 0.29 5.03
CA PHE A 14 -8.37 0.02 3.95
C PHE A 14 -7.77 0.33 2.58
N THR A 15 -7.05 1.43 2.47
CA THR A 15 -6.47 1.85 1.20
C THR A 15 -5.37 0.90 0.75
N PHE A 16 -4.52 0.46 1.67
CA PHE A 16 -3.47 -0.51 1.34
C PHE A 16 -4.07 -1.82 0.82
N GLU A 17 -5.09 -2.34 1.49
CA GLU A 17 -5.76 -3.57 1.05
C GLU A 17 -6.37 -3.41 -0.34
N ALA A 18 -7.06 -2.30 -0.58
CA ALA A 18 -7.64 -2.02 -1.90
C ALA A 18 -6.56 -1.87 -2.98
N ALA A 19 -5.45 -1.23 -2.64
CA ALA A 19 -4.38 -0.94 -3.59
C ALA A 19 -3.68 -2.21 -4.07
N TRP A 20 -3.23 -3.08 -3.15
CA TRP A 20 -2.53 -4.29 -3.59
C TRP A 20 -3.49 -5.27 -4.30
N LYS A 21 -4.76 -5.30 -3.92
CA LYS A 21 -5.75 -6.12 -4.61
C LYS A 21 -6.02 -5.62 -6.02
N ALA A 22 -6.06 -4.31 -6.22
CA ALA A 22 -6.18 -3.74 -7.57
C ALA A 22 -4.96 -4.11 -8.43
N ALA A 23 -3.76 -4.02 -7.87
CA ALA A 23 -2.54 -4.46 -8.55
C ALA A 23 -2.59 -5.95 -8.89
N TYR A 24 -3.05 -6.79 -7.95
CA TYR A 24 -3.22 -8.21 -8.17
C TYR A 24 -4.13 -8.48 -9.38
N ARG A 25 -5.30 -7.85 -9.41
CA ARG A 25 -6.25 -8.03 -10.51
C ARG A 25 -5.67 -7.60 -11.85
N TRP A 26 -4.94 -6.49 -11.86
CA TRP A 26 -4.28 -6.02 -13.07
C TRP A 26 -3.25 -7.03 -13.57
N LEU A 27 -2.44 -7.58 -12.66
CA LEU A 27 -1.44 -8.59 -12.99
C LEU A 27 -2.08 -9.88 -13.54
N ARG A 28 -3.13 -10.36 -12.86
CA ARG A 28 -3.84 -11.57 -13.30
C ARG A 28 -4.50 -11.37 -14.66
N ALA A 29 -5.09 -10.23 -14.89
CA ALA A 29 -5.74 -9.93 -16.16
C ALA A 29 -4.76 -9.95 -17.34
N ARG A 30 -3.47 -9.74 -17.07
CA ARG A 30 -2.41 -9.79 -18.09
C ARG A 30 -1.66 -11.12 -18.12
N GLY A 31 -2.19 -12.13 -17.44
CA GLY A 31 -1.64 -13.48 -17.50
C GLY A 31 -0.51 -13.75 -16.53
N ASN A 32 -0.23 -12.84 -15.59
CA ASN A 32 0.81 -13.09 -14.59
C ASN A 32 0.27 -14.01 -13.50
N ASP A 33 1.00 -15.10 -13.26
CA ASP A 33 0.66 -16.06 -12.21
C ASP A 33 1.30 -15.60 -10.90
N VAL A 34 0.51 -14.97 -10.07
CA VAL A 34 0.94 -14.41 -8.79
C VAL A 34 -0.07 -14.77 -7.71
N ASP A 35 0.41 -15.11 -6.51
CA ASP A 35 -0.47 -15.43 -5.39
C ASP A 35 -1.21 -14.18 -4.89
N GLU A 36 -2.42 -14.39 -4.40
CA GLU A 36 -3.26 -13.30 -3.90
C GLU A 36 -2.85 -12.90 -2.48
N GLU A 37 -1.66 -12.33 -2.37
CA GLU A 37 -1.10 -11.78 -1.12
C GLU A 37 -0.21 -10.60 -1.44
N ALA A 38 -0.21 -9.60 -0.56
CA ALA A 38 0.60 -8.39 -0.76
C ALA A 38 2.08 -8.72 -0.92
N ALA A 39 2.60 -9.67 -0.15
CA ALA A 39 4.01 -10.07 -0.20
C ALA A 39 4.42 -10.60 -1.57
N ALA A 40 3.51 -11.27 -2.28
CA ALA A 40 3.76 -11.78 -3.63
C ALA A 40 3.51 -10.73 -4.70
N VAL A 41 2.48 -9.92 -4.52
CA VAL A 41 2.06 -8.92 -5.51
C VAL A 41 3.06 -7.78 -5.64
N ILE A 42 3.63 -7.29 -4.54
CA ILE A 42 4.53 -6.14 -4.57
C ILE A 42 5.75 -6.38 -5.46
N PRO A 43 6.51 -7.49 -5.32
CA PRO A 43 7.65 -7.74 -6.20
C PRO A 43 7.24 -7.89 -7.67
N GLU A 44 6.13 -8.54 -7.94
CA GLU A 44 5.66 -8.75 -9.32
C GLU A 44 5.20 -7.43 -9.94
N ALA A 45 4.49 -6.59 -9.17
CA ALA A 45 4.08 -5.26 -9.62
C ALA A 45 5.30 -4.40 -9.95
N PHE A 46 6.37 -4.49 -9.17
CA PHE A 46 7.62 -3.80 -9.47
C PHE A 46 8.27 -4.34 -10.75
N ALA A 47 8.32 -5.66 -10.90
CA ALA A 47 8.90 -6.30 -12.08
C ALA A 47 8.16 -5.90 -13.36
N ARG A 48 6.84 -5.70 -13.29
CA ARG A 48 6.02 -5.26 -14.41
C ARG A 48 5.89 -3.74 -14.50
N ARG A 49 6.63 -3.01 -13.67
CA ARG A 49 6.66 -1.54 -13.65
C ARG A 49 5.31 -0.90 -13.36
N LEU A 50 4.43 -1.63 -12.70
CA LEU A 50 3.18 -1.06 -12.19
C LEU A 50 3.46 -0.12 -11.03
N ILE A 51 4.47 -0.44 -10.23
CA ILE A 51 5.00 0.44 -9.19
C ILE A 51 6.48 0.70 -9.46
N ALA A 52 6.97 1.86 -9.07
CA ALA A 52 8.35 2.27 -9.29
C ALA A 52 9.23 2.17 -8.03
N ASP A 53 8.63 2.12 -6.86
CA ASP A 53 9.32 2.16 -5.56
C ASP A 53 9.02 0.88 -4.78
N GLU A 54 9.74 -0.19 -5.08
CA GLU A 54 9.55 -1.48 -4.40
C GLU A 54 9.85 -1.37 -2.91
N LYS A 55 10.90 -0.63 -2.55
CA LYS A 55 11.26 -0.45 -1.14
C LYS A 55 10.15 0.29 -0.38
N GLY A 56 9.63 1.36 -0.96
CA GLY A 56 8.53 2.13 -0.36
C GLY A 56 7.29 1.26 -0.12
N TRP A 57 6.91 0.44 -1.08
CA TRP A 57 5.79 -0.49 -0.93
C TRP A 57 6.07 -1.58 0.10
N GLY A 58 7.31 -2.07 0.17
CA GLY A 58 7.72 -3.01 1.21
C GLY A 58 7.65 -2.40 2.61
N ASP A 59 8.11 -1.16 2.77
CA ASP A 59 7.97 -0.41 4.01
C ASP A 59 6.51 -0.22 4.39
N MET A 60 5.67 0.12 3.40
CA MET A 60 4.23 0.30 3.60
C MET A 60 3.57 -0.98 4.12
N ARG A 61 3.92 -2.12 3.54
CA ARG A 61 3.43 -3.42 4.01
C ARG A 61 3.84 -3.69 5.46
N ARG A 62 5.09 -3.37 5.81
CA ARG A 62 5.57 -3.54 7.19
C ARG A 62 4.81 -2.66 8.16
N PHE A 63 4.56 -1.39 7.81
CA PHE A 63 3.75 -0.51 8.64
C PHE A 63 2.31 -1.01 8.74
N ARG A 64 1.74 -1.49 7.64
CA ARG A 64 0.39 -2.06 7.65
C ARG A 64 0.30 -3.23 8.65
N ASN A 65 1.33 -4.09 8.69
CA ASN A 65 1.35 -5.22 9.61
C ASN A 65 1.45 -4.80 11.08
N LYS A 66 1.90 -3.58 11.34
CA LYS A 66 2.02 -3.04 12.70
C LYS A 66 0.77 -2.29 13.16
N THR A 67 -0.20 -2.07 12.31
CA THR A 67 -1.39 -1.27 12.68
C THR A 67 -2.25 -1.94 13.74
N SER A 68 -2.15 -3.24 13.96
CA SER A 68 -2.82 -3.95 15.04
C SER A 68 -2.22 -3.64 16.43
N HIS A 69 -1.09 -2.96 16.48
CA HIS A 69 -0.37 -2.64 17.71
C HIS A 69 -0.36 -1.13 18.03
N THR A 70 -1.30 -0.37 17.49
CA THR A 70 -1.34 1.09 17.67
C THR A 70 -1.84 1.54 19.04
N TYR A 71 -2.11 0.60 19.94
CA TYR A 71 -2.19 0.90 21.36
C TYR A 71 -0.84 1.42 21.91
N ASP A 72 0.28 1.11 21.26
CA ASP A 72 1.57 1.71 21.52
C ASP A 72 1.61 3.10 20.86
N GLU A 73 1.64 4.14 21.68
CA GLU A 73 1.56 5.53 21.25
C GLU A 73 2.69 5.91 20.29
N ALA A 74 3.93 5.48 20.60
CA ALA A 74 5.08 5.79 19.75
C ALA A 74 4.94 5.15 18.38
N LEU A 75 4.47 3.91 18.32
CA LEU A 75 4.25 3.21 17.08
C LEU A 75 3.13 3.86 16.26
N ALA A 76 2.04 4.25 16.92
CA ALA A 76 0.93 4.94 16.24
C ALA A 76 1.41 6.24 15.59
N MET A 77 2.28 6.99 16.26
CA MET A 77 2.85 8.21 15.72
C MET A 77 3.75 7.93 14.51
N GLN A 78 4.55 6.87 14.55
CA GLN A 78 5.40 6.47 13.43
C GLN A 78 4.57 6.06 12.22
N VAL A 79 3.52 5.27 12.41
CA VAL A 79 2.62 4.87 11.33
C VAL A 79 1.97 6.10 10.70
N ALA A 80 1.42 6.99 11.51
CA ALA A 80 0.78 8.21 11.01
C ALA A 80 1.73 9.08 10.22
N ALA A 81 2.97 9.24 10.69
CA ALA A 81 3.99 10.01 9.98
C ALA A 81 4.32 9.39 8.61
N PHE A 82 4.49 8.06 8.57
CA PHE A 82 4.73 7.36 7.32
C PHE A 82 3.57 7.54 6.34
N VAL A 83 2.33 7.44 6.82
CA VAL A 83 1.15 7.61 5.96
C VAL A 83 1.16 8.98 5.29
N ARG A 84 1.41 10.04 6.06
CA ARG A 84 1.42 11.41 5.53
C ARG A 84 2.58 11.66 4.57
N GLN A 85 3.76 11.13 4.88
CA GLN A 85 4.98 11.42 4.12
C GLN A 85 5.13 10.54 2.89
N ASP A 86 4.76 9.27 2.96
CA ASP A 86 5.09 8.30 1.94
C ASP A 86 3.89 7.57 1.34
N ALA A 87 2.96 7.06 2.18
CA ALA A 87 1.90 6.21 1.68
C ALA A 87 0.99 6.92 0.67
N VAL A 88 0.63 8.18 0.93
CA VAL A 88 -0.26 8.94 0.04
C VAL A 88 0.35 9.07 -1.35
N ARG A 89 1.62 9.45 -1.45
CA ARG A 89 2.27 9.58 -2.76
C ARG A 89 2.41 8.24 -3.49
N LEU A 90 2.63 7.15 -2.74
CA LEU A 90 2.71 5.81 -3.33
C LEU A 90 1.36 5.37 -3.90
N PHE A 91 0.29 5.58 -3.16
CA PHE A 91 -1.06 5.27 -3.64
C PHE A 91 -1.44 6.11 -4.85
N GLU A 92 -1.12 7.41 -4.83
CA GLU A 92 -1.40 8.30 -5.96
C GLU A 92 -0.65 7.87 -7.21
N ALA A 93 0.63 7.50 -7.07
CA ALA A 93 1.43 7.03 -8.19
C ALA A 93 0.85 5.74 -8.80
N LEU A 94 0.41 4.79 -7.97
CA LEU A 94 -0.22 3.58 -8.46
C LEU A 94 -1.53 3.89 -9.21
N LEU A 95 -2.36 4.77 -8.63
CA LEU A 95 -3.63 5.15 -9.25
C LEU A 95 -3.42 5.76 -10.62
N VAL A 96 -2.46 6.65 -10.76
CA VAL A 96 -2.11 7.26 -12.05
C VAL A 96 -1.70 6.19 -13.05
N THR A 97 -0.81 5.28 -12.67
CA THR A 97 -0.33 4.22 -13.54
C THR A 97 -1.47 3.29 -13.98
N LEU A 98 -2.34 2.89 -13.05
CA LEU A 98 -3.50 2.05 -13.37
C LEU A 98 -4.44 2.73 -14.35
N ARG A 99 -4.70 4.03 -14.17
CA ARG A 99 -5.54 4.80 -15.10
C ARG A 99 -4.92 4.87 -16.49
N GLU A 100 -3.64 5.14 -16.59
CA GLU A 100 -2.93 5.22 -17.85
C GLU A 100 -2.94 3.90 -18.61
N ARG A 101 -2.79 2.79 -17.90
CA ARG A 101 -2.70 1.46 -18.51
C ARG A 101 -4.05 0.78 -18.72
N SER A 102 -5.12 1.34 -18.17
CA SER A 102 -6.49 0.80 -18.30
C SER A 102 -7.26 1.45 -19.43
N ALA A 103 -6.70 2.50 -20.01
CA ALA A 103 -7.36 3.23 -21.11
C ALA A 103 -7.29 2.46 -22.43
#